data_b30148451870d51858f1862c3543d824
#
_entry.id   b30148451870d51858f1862c3543d824
#
_cell.length_a   1.000
_cell.length_b   1.000
_cell.length_c   1.000
_cell.angle_alpha   90.00
_cell.angle_beta   90.00
_cell.angle_gamma   90.00
#
_symmetry.space_group_name_H-M   'P 1'
#
loop_
_entity.id
_entity.type
_entity.pdbx_description
1 polymer ?
#
loop_
_entity_poly.entity_id
_entity_poly.type
_entity_poly.pdbx_seq_one_letter_code
_entity_poly.pdbx_strand_id
1 'polypeptide(L)'
;MITAPVAATPAKAASPSTLYQRICLGYSVSAVSISLDEAVDLARTGDVWLFRGHAMADRAIQLATNSPVNHVGMSVAIEDLPPLMWHAELGRALPDVWTGTRHRGVQLHDLREAVIVWAARYGQRAWLRQLDPVVTGEMEDAALATIARLDGTPFPSTARLASRWLAGRAPTRTRQGGGADLETAYCAQLLAVTYQAMGLLPGSRRPGRYDPGSFWSGDNLGLSAGFRLGGEIAVHLPAGGARMPHTPAAPG
;
A
#
# COMPACT_ATOMS: atom_id res chain seq x y z
N MET A 1 -40.49 -20.15 40.08
CA MET A 1 -39.39 -19.19 40.14
C MET A 1 -38.42 -19.55 39.06
N ILE A 2 -38.43 -18.81 37.93
CA ILE A 2 -37.56 -19.04 36.80
C ILE A 2 -36.59 -17.86 36.73
N THR A 3 -35.34 -18.12 37.03
CA THR A 3 -34.26 -17.10 36.98
C THR A 3 -33.85 -16.90 35.53
N ALA A 4 -33.96 -15.68 35.04
CA ALA A 4 -33.49 -15.25 33.74
C ALA A 4 -31.94 -15.16 33.66
N PRO A 5 -31.30 -15.46 32.52
CA PRO A 5 -29.85 -15.31 32.40
C PRO A 5 -29.44 -13.85 32.29
N VAL A 6 -28.36 -13.50 33.00
CA VAL A 6 -27.72 -12.19 32.95
C VAL A 6 -27.05 -12.01 31.57
N ALA A 7 -27.43 -10.96 30.86
CA ALA A 7 -26.84 -10.59 29.58
C ALA A 7 -25.37 -10.11 29.81
N ALA A 8 -24.45 -10.69 29.06
CA ALA A 8 -23.06 -10.27 29.03
C ALA A 8 -22.96 -8.89 28.36
N THR A 9 -22.34 -7.94 29.07
CA THR A 9 -22.05 -6.60 28.56
C THR A 9 -21.00 -6.67 27.44
N PRO A 10 -21.21 -6.05 26.27
CA PRO A 10 -20.20 -6.05 25.23
C PRO A 10 -18.97 -5.26 25.67
N ALA A 11 -17.80 -5.83 25.45
CA ALA A 11 -16.53 -5.18 25.73
C ALA A 11 -16.43 -3.87 24.93
N LYS A 12 -16.21 -2.77 25.62
CA LYS A 12 -16.07 -1.44 25.05
C LYS A 12 -14.84 -1.41 24.16
N ALA A 13 -15.03 -1.20 22.86
CA ALA A 13 -13.94 -1.02 21.90
C ALA A 13 -12.99 0.10 22.40
N ALA A 14 -11.71 -0.18 22.42
CA ALA A 14 -10.71 0.80 22.83
C ALA A 14 -10.70 1.97 21.84
N SER A 15 -10.74 3.20 22.34
CA SER A 15 -10.73 4.39 21.51
C SER A 15 -9.39 4.52 20.76
N PRO A 16 -9.36 5.09 19.54
CA PRO A 16 -8.14 5.27 18.74
C PRO A 16 -7.00 5.97 19.48
N SER A 17 -7.32 6.85 20.43
CA SER A 17 -6.35 7.55 21.29
C SER A 17 -5.54 6.62 22.20
N THR A 18 -6.08 5.47 22.60
CA THR A 18 -5.41 4.52 23.49
C THR A 18 -4.30 3.75 22.79
N LEU A 19 -4.48 3.44 21.49
CA LEU A 19 -3.45 2.78 20.66
C LEU A 19 -2.29 3.75 20.39
N TYR A 20 -2.62 5.00 20.10
CA TYR A 20 -1.64 6.07 19.85
C TYR A 20 -0.76 6.35 21.08
N GLN A 21 -1.35 6.36 22.28
CA GLN A 21 -0.61 6.53 23.54
C GLN A 21 0.34 5.36 23.85
N ARG A 22 -0.01 4.13 23.49
CA ARG A 22 0.85 2.95 23.71
C ARG A 22 2.10 2.96 22.81
N ILE A 23 2.02 3.55 21.63
CA ILE A 23 3.14 3.69 20.69
C ILE A 23 4.13 4.78 21.15
N CYS A 24 3.66 5.84 21.81
CA CYS A 24 4.50 6.96 22.28
C CYS A 24 5.26 6.67 23.58
N LEU A 25 4.96 5.62 24.32
CA LEU A 25 5.52 5.35 25.65
C LEU A 25 6.75 4.43 25.67
N GLY A 26 7.56 4.38 24.59
CA GLY A 26 8.94 3.88 24.69
C GLY A 26 9.15 2.44 25.16
N TYR A 27 8.14 1.56 25.05
CA TYR A 27 8.33 0.15 25.32
C TYR A 27 9.14 -0.51 24.22
N SER A 28 10.09 -1.35 24.62
CA SER A 28 10.88 -2.25 23.77
C SER A 28 10.04 -2.74 22.58
N VAL A 29 10.52 -2.50 21.35
CA VAL A 29 9.78 -2.70 20.09
C VAL A 29 9.48 -4.19 19.90
N SER A 30 8.48 -4.72 20.57
CA SER A 30 7.69 -5.81 20.01
C SER A 30 7.03 -5.23 18.77
N ALA A 31 7.30 -5.77 17.60
CA ALA A 31 6.71 -5.31 16.36
C ALA A 31 5.19 -5.18 16.56
N VAL A 32 4.69 -3.94 16.52
CA VAL A 32 3.25 -3.69 16.66
C VAL A 32 2.56 -4.43 15.54
N SER A 33 1.59 -5.26 15.87
CA SER A 33 0.84 -6.03 14.88
C SER A 33 -0.65 -5.92 15.16
N ILE A 34 -1.43 -5.81 14.08
CA ILE A 34 -2.89 -5.68 14.12
C ILE A 34 -3.53 -6.63 13.11
N SER A 35 -4.82 -6.92 13.29
CA SER A 35 -5.59 -7.67 12.29
C SER A 35 -5.82 -6.83 11.04
N LEU A 36 -6.14 -7.50 9.91
CA LEU A 36 -6.51 -6.81 8.68
C LEU A 36 -7.74 -5.92 8.87
N ASP A 37 -8.72 -6.36 9.67
CA ASP A 37 -9.93 -5.58 9.95
C ASP A 37 -9.58 -4.26 10.65
N GLU A 38 -8.78 -4.34 11.71
CA GLU A 38 -8.29 -3.14 12.42
C GLU A 38 -7.45 -2.24 11.51
N ALA A 39 -6.62 -2.83 10.64
CA ALA A 39 -5.79 -2.07 9.71
C ALA A 39 -6.62 -1.31 8.67
N VAL A 40 -7.70 -1.93 8.17
CA VAL A 40 -8.64 -1.29 7.23
C VAL A 40 -9.41 -0.17 7.92
N ASP A 41 -9.91 -0.40 9.15
CA ASP A 41 -10.64 0.60 9.93
C ASP A 41 -9.77 1.81 10.30
N LEU A 42 -8.46 1.63 10.41
CA LEU A 42 -7.50 2.68 10.73
C LEU A 42 -6.93 3.38 9.49
N ALA A 43 -7.15 2.84 8.29
CA ALA A 43 -6.57 3.34 7.06
C ALA A 43 -7.13 4.73 6.69
N ARG A 44 -6.24 5.67 6.37
CA ARG A 44 -6.56 7.04 5.99
C ARG A 44 -5.90 7.38 4.67
N THR A 45 -6.38 8.40 4.00
CA THR A 45 -5.73 8.92 2.79
C THR A 45 -4.28 9.30 3.10
N GLY A 46 -3.36 8.79 2.28
CA GLY A 46 -1.93 9.04 2.42
C GLY A 46 -1.18 7.99 3.27
N ASP A 47 -1.85 7.07 3.96
CA ASP A 47 -1.15 5.98 4.64
C ASP A 47 -0.53 5.02 3.63
N VAL A 48 0.65 4.48 3.96
CA VAL A 48 1.45 3.62 3.06
C VAL A 48 1.30 2.16 3.44
N TRP A 49 1.02 1.35 2.44
CA TRP A 49 0.99 -0.09 2.54
C TRP A 49 2.21 -0.70 1.87
N LEU A 50 2.91 -1.55 2.60
CA LEU A 50 4.16 -2.16 2.18
C LEU A 50 3.99 -3.67 2.09
N PHE A 51 4.57 -4.28 1.07
CA PHE A 51 4.46 -5.72 0.84
C PHE A 51 5.83 -6.35 0.63
N ARG A 52 6.00 -7.55 1.18
CA ARG A 52 7.21 -8.36 1.03
C ARG A 52 6.85 -9.80 0.69
N GLY A 53 7.24 -10.22 -0.49
CA GLY A 53 7.15 -11.61 -0.91
C GLY A 53 8.38 -12.45 -0.54
N HIS A 54 8.22 -13.76 -0.67
CA HIS A 54 9.27 -14.74 -0.43
C HIS A 54 9.69 -15.51 -1.68
N ALA A 55 9.09 -15.22 -2.84
CA ALA A 55 9.45 -15.85 -4.10
C ALA A 55 10.89 -15.54 -4.51
N MET A 56 11.50 -16.38 -5.35
CA MET A 56 12.85 -16.14 -5.85
C MET A 56 12.99 -14.81 -6.58
N ALA A 57 11.96 -14.40 -7.32
CA ALA A 57 11.90 -13.10 -7.97
C ALA A 57 11.91 -11.95 -6.95
N ASP A 58 11.13 -12.05 -5.87
CA ASP A 58 11.08 -11.04 -4.80
C ASP A 58 12.43 -10.88 -4.10
N ARG A 59 13.15 -12.00 -3.88
CA ARG A 59 14.50 -11.96 -3.29
C ARG A 59 15.51 -11.31 -4.23
N ALA A 60 15.42 -11.57 -5.53
CA ALA A 60 16.28 -10.92 -6.51
C ALA A 60 16.06 -9.40 -6.54
N ILE A 61 14.81 -8.94 -6.43
CA ILE A 61 14.46 -7.52 -6.33
C ILE A 61 15.03 -6.92 -5.06
N GLN A 62 14.81 -7.56 -3.91
CA GLN A 62 15.32 -7.09 -2.62
C GLN A 62 16.84 -6.94 -2.64
N LEU A 63 17.56 -7.90 -3.24
CA LEU A 63 19.01 -7.83 -3.41
C LEU A 63 19.46 -6.75 -4.39
N ALA A 64 18.74 -6.57 -5.50
CA ALA A 64 19.08 -5.58 -6.52
C ALA A 64 18.82 -4.13 -6.06
N THR A 65 17.77 -3.92 -5.26
CA THR A 65 17.38 -2.59 -4.76
C THR A 65 17.84 -2.34 -3.33
N ASN A 66 18.41 -3.34 -2.66
CA ASN A 66 18.67 -3.33 -1.21
C ASN A 66 17.43 -2.96 -0.38
N SER A 67 16.24 -3.28 -0.90
CA SER A 67 14.96 -2.93 -0.31
C SER A 67 14.40 -4.10 0.49
N PRO A 68 13.92 -3.87 1.72
CA PRO A 68 13.26 -4.90 2.52
C PRO A 68 11.87 -5.29 1.99
N VAL A 69 11.31 -4.51 1.07
CA VAL A 69 9.97 -4.67 0.48
C VAL A 69 10.03 -4.60 -1.04
N ASN A 70 9.09 -5.23 -1.71
CA ASN A 70 9.05 -5.33 -3.17
C ASN A 70 7.85 -4.61 -3.80
N HIS A 71 6.85 -4.23 -3.00
CA HIS A 71 5.70 -3.49 -3.49
C HIS A 71 5.21 -2.47 -2.47
N VAL A 72 4.61 -1.39 -2.97
CA VAL A 72 4.06 -0.31 -2.16
C VAL A 72 2.76 0.20 -2.78
N GLY A 73 1.79 0.54 -1.92
CA GLY A 73 0.54 1.20 -2.26
C GLY A 73 0.20 2.28 -1.25
N MET A 74 -0.82 3.06 -1.54
CA MET A 74 -1.35 4.11 -0.68
C MET A 74 -2.83 3.85 -0.43
N SER A 75 -3.29 3.97 0.81
CA SER A 75 -4.72 3.99 1.07
C SER A 75 -5.35 5.33 0.71
N VAL A 76 -6.57 5.25 0.22
CA VAL A 76 -7.44 6.40 -0.10
C VAL A 76 -8.77 6.17 0.59
N ALA A 77 -9.12 7.03 1.52
CA ALA A 77 -10.40 7.02 2.21
C ALA A 77 -11.29 8.12 1.61
N ILE A 78 -12.47 7.75 1.16
CA ILE A 78 -13.44 8.67 0.56
C ILE A 78 -14.74 8.53 1.34
N GLU A 79 -15.02 9.49 2.22
CA GLU A 79 -16.25 9.57 3.01
C GLU A 79 -16.84 8.22 3.44
N ASP A 80 -18.01 7.85 2.94
CA ASP A 80 -18.74 6.62 3.32
C ASP A 80 -18.32 5.37 2.53
N LEU A 81 -17.29 5.45 1.68
CA LEU A 81 -16.79 4.29 0.92
C LEU A 81 -15.80 3.48 1.75
N PRO A 82 -15.74 2.15 1.56
CA PRO A 82 -14.63 1.37 2.08
C PRO A 82 -13.29 1.94 1.61
N PRO A 83 -12.25 1.91 2.44
CA PRO A 83 -10.93 2.38 2.03
C PRO A 83 -10.43 1.65 0.78
N LEU A 84 -9.78 2.39 -0.10
CA LEU A 84 -9.26 1.90 -1.38
C LEU A 84 -7.73 1.82 -1.35
N MET A 85 -7.17 0.93 -2.16
CA MET A 85 -5.74 0.78 -2.41
C MET A 85 -5.38 1.40 -3.76
N TRP A 86 -4.60 2.48 -3.73
CA TRP A 86 -4.00 3.12 -4.90
C TRP A 86 -2.62 2.55 -5.14
N HIS A 87 -2.44 1.81 -6.22
CA HIS A 87 -1.17 1.17 -6.55
C HIS A 87 -1.02 0.86 -8.04
N ALA A 88 0.13 0.33 -8.42
CA ALA A 88 0.36 -0.16 -9.77
C ALA A 88 0.68 -1.65 -9.73
N GLU A 89 -0.09 -2.49 -10.42
CA GLU A 89 0.00 -3.95 -10.36
C GLU A 89 0.08 -4.58 -11.75
N LEU A 90 0.93 -5.62 -11.90
CA LEU A 90 0.97 -6.47 -13.11
C LEU A 90 -0.16 -7.51 -13.14
N GLY A 91 -0.79 -7.75 -12.01
CA GLY A 91 -1.91 -8.68 -11.86
C GLY A 91 -3.18 -8.18 -12.55
N ARG A 92 -4.13 -9.11 -12.65
CA ARG A 92 -5.52 -8.86 -13.07
C ARG A 92 -6.46 -9.61 -12.14
N ALA A 93 -6.09 -9.71 -10.85
CA ALA A 93 -6.83 -10.51 -9.88
C ALA A 93 -8.13 -9.84 -9.48
N LEU A 94 -8.10 -8.54 -9.31
CA LEU A 94 -9.23 -7.73 -8.90
C LEU A 94 -9.71 -6.81 -10.04
N PRO A 95 -10.99 -6.44 -10.03
CA PRO A 95 -11.47 -5.35 -10.87
C PRO A 95 -10.99 -4.02 -10.27
N ASP A 96 -10.58 -3.12 -11.12
CA ASP A 96 -10.39 -1.73 -10.76
C ASP A 96 -11.74 -1.10 -10.37
N VAL A 97 -11.79 -0.40 -9.25
CA VAL A 97 -13.05 0.14 -8.70
C VAL A 97 -13.64 1.23 -9.59
N TRP A 98 -12.77 2.02 -10.24
CA TRP A 98 -13.21 3.16 -11.06
C TRP A 98 -13.77 2.71 -12.41
N THR A 99 -13.09 1.78 -13.07
CA THR A 99 -13.47 1.33 -14.43
C THR A 99 -14.30 0.07 -14.45
N GLY A 100 -14.36 -0.68 -13.34
CA GLY A 100 -14.98 -2.01 -13.26
C GLY A 100 -14.24 -3.08 -14.05
N THR A 101 -13.10 -2.77 -14.68
CA THR A 101 -12.36 -3.68 -15.55
C THR A 101 -11.14 -4.29 -14.86
N ARG A 102 -10.68 -5.43 -15.37
CA ARG A 102 -9.46 -6.10 -14.91
C ARG A 102 -8.33 -5.83 -15.90
N HIS A 103 -7.43 -4.95 -15.55
CA HIS A 103 -6.30 -4.58 -16.39
C HIS A 103 -4.96 -4.65 -15.64
N ARG A 104 -3.88 -4.29 -16.29
CA ARG A 104 -2.54 -4.15 -15.70
C ARG A 104 -2.15 -2.69 -15.71
N GLY A 105 -1.46 -2.26 -14.70
CA GLY A 105 -0.99 -0.88 -14.60
C GLY A 105 -1.44 -0.23 -13.31
N VAL A 106 -1.72 1.06 -13.39
CA VAL A 106 -2.23 1.86 -12.29
C VAL A 106 -3.70 1.52 -12.06
N GLN A 107 -4.07 1.21 -10.83
CA GLN A 107 -5.39 0.70 -10.45
C GLN A 107 -5.79 1.18 -9.07
N LEU A 108 -7.09 1.27 -8.88
CA LEU A 108 -7.73 1.53 -7.60
C LEU A 108 -8.56 0.31 -7.21
N HIS A 109 -8.18 -0.38 -6.14
CA HIS A 109 -8.87 -1.57 -5.66
C HIS A 109 -9.50 -1.35 -4.29
N ASP A 110 -10.48 -2.16 -3.91
CA ASP A 110 -10.84 -2.30 -2.51
C ASP A 110 -9.60 -2.69 -1.69
N LEU A 111 -9.33 -1.95 -0.61
CA LEU A 111 -8.11 -2.11 0.19
C LEU A 111 -8.02 -3.50 0.81
N ARG A 112 -9.12 -3.97 1.39
CA ARG A 112 -9.19 -5.27 2.05
C ARG A 112 -8.94 -6.40 1.07
N GLU A 113 -9.63 -6.37 -0.08
CA GLU A 113 -9.48 -7.38 -1.12
C GLU A 113 -8.07 -7.37 -1.72
N ALA A 114 -7.50 -6.19 -1.93
CA ALA A 114 -6.12 -6.07 -2.42
C ALA A 114 -5.13 -6.73 -1.47
N VAL A 115 -5.20 -6.46 -0.17
CA VAL A 115 -4.30 -7.07 0.83
C VAL A 115 -4.49 -8.58 0.88
N ILE A 116 -5.74 -9.08 0.86
CA ILE A 116 -6.03 -10.53 0.85
C ILE A 116 -5.41 -11.19 -0.40
N VAL A 117 -5.60 -10.63 -1.58
CA VAL A 117 -5.05 -11.18 -2.82
C VAL A 117 -3.52 -11.22 -2.77
N TRP A 118 -2.88 -10.14 -2.34
CA TRP A 118 -1.43 -10.09 -2.24
C TRP A 118 -0.87 -11.09 -1.25
N ALA A 119 -1.54 -11.27 -0.12
CA ALA A 119 -1.12 -12.26 0.87
C ALA A 119 -1.44 -13.70 0.43
N ALA A 120 -2.66 -13.98 -0.02
CA ALA A 120 -3.07 -15.35 -0.34
C ALA A 120 -2.50 -15.85 -1.67
N ARG A 121 -2.52 -15.02 -2.73
CA ARG A 121 -2.09 -15.42 -4.07
C ARG A 121 -0.58 -15.30 -4.27
N TYR A 122 0.02 -14.26 -3.72
CA TYR A 122 1.44 -13.98 -3.91
C TYR A 122 2.29 -14.29 -2.67
N GLY A 123 1.66 -14.79 -1.59
CA GLY A 123 2.36 -15.17 -0.35
C GLY A 123 3.09 -14.01 0.31
N GLN A 124 2.58 -12.80 0.15
CA GLN A 124 3.23 -11.60 0.66
C GLN A 124 2.81 -11.28 2.08
N ARG A 125 3.73 -10.72 2.86
CA ARG A 125 3.44 -10.07 4.14
C ARG A 125 3.09 -8.62 3.89
N ALA A 126 2.21 -8.07 4.71
CA ALA A 126 1.77 -6.67 4.62
C ALA A 126 2.13 -5.90 5.88
N TRP A 127 2.43 -4.62 5.71
CA TRP A 127 2.61 -3.63 6.77
C TRP A 127 1.90 -2.34 6.39
N LEU A 128 1.36 -1.70 7.42
CA LEU A 128 0.81 -0.35 7.35
C LEU A 128 1.79 0.63 7.99
N ARG A 129 2.02 1.76 7.34
CA ARG A 129 2.68 2.94 7.93
C ARG A 129 1.73 4.13 7.85
N GLN A 130 1.37 4.67 8.99
CA GLN A 130 0.45 5.79 9.06
C GLN A 130 1.17 7.11 8.86
N LEU A 131 0.57 7.99 8.06
CA LEU A 131 1.01 9.35 7.85
C LEU A 131 0.55 10.24 9.02
N ASP A 132 1.45 11.05 9.55
CA ASP A 132 1.17 11.98 10.63
C ASP A 132 1.81 13.36 10.32
N PRO A 133 1.03 14.44 10.45
CA PRO A 133 -0.40 14.50 10.71
C PRO A 133 -1.25 13.95 9.55
N VAL A 134 -2.57 13.82 9.78
CA VAL A 134 -3.52 13.50 8.70
C VAL A 134 -3.48 14.58 7.62
N VAL A 135 -3.73 14.16 6.39
CA VAL A 135 -3.78 15.07 5.24
C VAL A 135 -4.92 16.07 5.35
N THR A 136 -4.77 17.23 4.73
CA THR A 136 -5.83 18.23 4.62
C THR A 136 -6.75 17.90 3.44
N GLY A 137 -7.95 18.51 3.40
CA GLY A 137 -8.88 18.36 2.27
C GLY A 137 -8.23 18.76 0.93
N GLU A 138 -7.42 19.82 0.89
CA GLU A 138 -6.68 20.22 -0.33
C GLU A 138 -5.69 19.13 -0.80
N MET A 139 -5.07 18.44 0.13
CA MET A 139 -4.16 17.33 -0.18
C MET A 139 -4.93 16.11 -0.67
N GLU A 140 -6.11 15.83 -0.12
CA GLU A 140 -7.01 14.78 -0.60
C GLU A 140 -7.50 15.08 -2.01
N ASP A 141 -7.93 16.30 -2.28
CA ASP A 141 -8.32 16.75 -3.63
C ASP A 141 -7.18 16.57 -4.63
N ALA A 142 -5.95 16.89 -4.26
CA ALA A 142 -4.77 16.70 -5.09
C ALA A 142 -4.49 15.20 -5.36
N ALA A 143 -4.70 14.34 -4.35
CA ALA A 143 -4.60 12.89 -4.52
C ALA A 143 -5.68 12.39 -5.49
N LEU A 144 -6.95 12.76 -5.29
CA LEU A 144 -8.07 12.37 -6.15
C LEU A 144 -7.91 12.86 -7.59
N ALA A 145 -7.45 14.09 -7.78
CA ALA A 145 -7.11 14.62 -9.12
C ALA A 145 -5.98 13.82 -9.79
N THR A 146 -5.00 13.36 -9.01
CA THR A 146 -3.91 12.52 -9.52
C THR A 146 -4.41 11.12 -9.87
N ILE A 147 -5.28 10.53 -9.07
CA ILE A 147 -5.95 9.25 -9.34
C ILE A 147 -6.75 9.36 -10.63
N ALA A 148 -7.65 10.34 -10.74
CA ALA A 148 -8.48 10.54 -11.93
C ALA A 148 -7.67 10.71 -13.23
N ARG A 149 -6.47 11.27 -13.15
CA ARG A 149 -5.56 11.45 -14.28
C ARG A 149 -4.76 10.20 -14.65
N LEU A 150 -4.39 9.38 -13.67
CA LEU A 150 -3.44 8.29 -13.86
C LEU A 150 -4.08 6.90 -13.82
N ASP A 151 -5.30 6.79 -13.31
CA ASP A 151 -6.00 5.51 -13.27
C ASP A 151 -6.11 4.90 -14.68
N GLY A 152 -6.03 3.58 -14.76
CA GLY A 152 -6.00 2.88 -16.05
C GLY A 152 -4.73 3.05 -16.87
N THR A 153 -3.75 3.84 -16.40
CA THR A 153 -2.47 4.00 -17.14
C THR A 153 -1.75 2.66 -17.20
N PRO A 154 -1.53 2.11 -18.41
CA PRO A 154 -0.86 0.84 -18.55
C PRO A 154 0.62 0.94 -18.17
N PHE A 155 1.22 -0.17 -17.77
CA PHE A 155 2.67 -0.24 -17.65
C PHE A 155 3.31 0.19 -18.96
N PRO A 156 4.29 1.11 -18.92
CA PRO A 156 5.07 1.43 -20.10
C PRO A 156 5.69 0.15 -20.64
N SER A 157 5.82 0.02 -21.98
CA SER A 157 6.51 -1.13 -22.55
C SER A 157 7.90 -1.28 -21.93
N THR A 158 8.38 -2.52 -21.78
CA THR A 158 9.70 -2.83 -21.19
C THR A 158 10.83 -2.00 -21.79
N ALA A 159 10.79 -1.71 -23.08
CA ALA A 159 11.75 -0.85 -23.77
C ALA A 159 11.68 0.62 -23.33
N ARG A 160 10.49 1.16 -23.10
CA ARG A 160 10.30 2.54 -22.60
C ARG A 160 10.67 2.71 -21.14
N LEU A 161 10.47 1.68 -20.34
CA LEU A 161 10.89 1.67 -18.93
C LEU A 161 12.40 1.55 -18.82
N ALA A 162 13.01 0.64 -19.57
CA ALA A 162 14.47 0.50 -19.63
C ALA A 162 15.13 1.82 -20.06
N SER A 163 14.62 2.50 -21.09
CA SER A 163 15.17 3.78 -21.55
C SER A 163 14.99 4.92 -20.54
N ARG A 164 13.85 5.00 -19.83
CA ARG A 164 13.63 5.98 -18.76
C ARG A 164 14.47 5.70 -17.52
N TRP A 165 14.65 4.43 -17.20
CA TRP A 165 15.48 3.99 -16.08
C TRP A 165 16.96 4.28 -16.36
N LEU A 166 17.44 4.02 -17.58
CA LEU A 166 18.79 4.37 -18.04
C LEU A 166 19.02 5.90 -18.10
N ALA A 167 18.02 6.68 -18.47
CA ALA A 167 18.10 8.15 -18.49
C ALA A 167 18.06 8.79 -17.10
N GLY A 168 17.56 8.10 -16.09
CA GLY A 168 17.41 8.60 -14.71
C GLY A 168 18.50 8.18 -13.72
N ARG A 169 19.27 7.14 -14.04
CA ARG A 169 20.38 6.62 -13.21
C ARG A 169 21.63 6.48 -14.05
N ALA A 170 22.77 6.97 -13.55
CA ALA A 170 24.07 6.59 -14.09
C ALA A 170 24.25 5.06 -14.00
N PRO A 171 25.00 4.42 -14.92
CA PRO A 171 25.00 2.98 -15.09
C PRO A 171 25.64 2.28 -13.89
N THR A 172 24.83 1.80 -12.98
CA THR A 172 25.21 0.66 -12.15
C THR A 172 24.79 -0.59 -12.93
N ARG A 173 25.75 -1.47 -13.17
CA ARG A 173 25.58 -2.74 -13.88
C ARG A 173 24.33 -3.48 -13.36
N THR A 174 23.26 -3.47 -14.11
CA THR A 174 22.08 -4.29 -13.82
C THR A 174 21.90 -5.32 -14.92
N ARG A 175 21.94 -6.57 -14.49
CA ARG A 175 21.49 -7.73 -15.25
C ARG A 175 20.02 -7.50 -15.64
N GLN A 176 19.64 -8.03 -16.80
CA GLN A 176 18.27 -8.03 -17.32
C GLN A 176 17.27 -8.47 -16.25
N GLY A 177 16.56 -7.52 -15.63
CA GLY A 177 15.48 -7.77 -14.70
C GLY A 177 14.17 -8.09 -15.42
N GLY A 178 13.45 -9.09 -14.93
CA GLY A 178 12.15 -9.49 -15.47
C GLY A 178 11.03 -8.48 -15.14
N GLY A 179 9.79 -8.80 -15.54
CA GLY A 179 8.60 -7.94 -15.32
C GLY A 179 8.38 -7.47 -13.87
N ALA A 180 8.80 -8.27 -12.88
CA ALA A 180 8.70 -7.94 -11.46
C ALA A 180 9.55 -6.72 -11.05
N ASP A 181 10.74 -6.53 -11.62
CA ASP A 181 11.58 -5.35 -11.35
C ASP A 181 10.92 -4.07 -11.84
N LEU A 182 10.13 -4.17 -12.91
CA LEU A 182 9.40 -3.06 -13.49
C LEU A 182 8.21 -2.65 -12.63
N GLU A 183 7.47 -3.61 -12.09
CA GLU A 183 6.37 -3.37 -11.16
C GLU A 183 6.86 -2.65 -9.92
N THR A 184 7.94 -3.17 -9.32
CA THR A 184 8.56 -2.60 -8.12
C THR A 184 8.98 -1.14 -8.31
N ALA A 185 9.58 -0.80 -9.45
CA ALA A 185 9.96 0.58 -9.74
C ALA A 185 8.74 1.47 -9.98
N TYR A 186 7.69 0.93 -10.59
CA TYR A 186 6.54 1.73 -11.02
C TYR A 186 5.56 2.02 -9.89
N CYS A 187 5.33 1.09 -8.96
CA CYS A 187 4.46 1.32 -7.80
C CYS A 187 5.03 2.45 -6.90
N ALA A 188 6.33 2.45 -6.63
CA ALA A 188 6.98 3.51 -5.87
C ALA A 188 6.99 4.85 -6.61
N GLN A 189 7.18 4.84 -7.93
CA GLN A 189 7.09 6.05 -8.76
C GLN A 189 5.68 6.65 -8.72
N LEU A 190 4.65 5.81 -8.80
CA LEU A 190 3.25 6.23 -8.70
C LEU A 190 2.99 6.93 -7.36
N LEU A 191 3.39 6.29 -6.26
CA LEU A 191 3.26 6.89 -4.94
C LEU A 191 3.99 8.23 -4.84
N ALA A 192 5.22 8.29 -5.35
CA ALA A 192 6.00 9.52 -5.32
C ALA A 192 5.33 10.65 -6.11
N VAL A 193 4.74 10.36 -7.29
CA VAL A 193 3.96 11.35 -8.07
C VAL A 193 2.77 11.84 -7.28
N THR A 194 2.02 10.93 -6.64
CA THR A 194 0.85 11.27 -5.83
C THR A 194 1.26 12.10 -4.61
N TYR A 195 2.28 11.69 -3.89
CA TYR A 195 2.80 12.43 -2.73
C TYR A 195 3.36 13.80 -3.11
N GLN A 196 3.97 13.95 -4.30
CA GLN A 196 4.40 15.27 -4.79
C GLN A 196 3.20 16.16 -5.13
N ALA A 197 2.15 15.61 -5.73
CA ALA A 197 0.92 16.35 -5.99
C ALA A 197 0.25 16.83 -4.70
N MET A 198 0.25 16.00 -3.66
CA MET A 198 -0.23 16.33 -2.32
C MET A 198 0.69 17.30 -1.56
N GLY A 199 1.87 17.64 -2.08
CA GLY A 199 2.85 18.47 -1.36
C GLY A 199 3.61 17.74 -0.25
N LEU A 200 3.47 16.42 -0.11
CA LEU A 200 4.15 15.59 0.89
C LEU A 200 5.61 15.31 0.53
N LEU A 201 5.96 15.31 -0.75
CA LEU A 201 7.33 15.13 -1.22
C LEU A 201 7.79 16.34 -2.03
N PRO A 202 9.08 16.70 -1.95
CA PRO A 202 9.61 17.80 -2.74
C PRO A 202 9.62 17.48 -4.23
N GLY A 203 9.19 18.41 -5.08
CA GLY A 203 9.20 18.28 -6.53
C GLY A 203 10.62 18.25 -7.14
N SER A 204 11.66 18.56 -6.37
CA SER A 204 13.06 18.57 -6.81
C SER A 204 13.63 17.18 -7.09
N ARG A 205 13.14 16.15 -6.41
CA ARG A 205 13.55 14.75 -6.63
C ARG A 205 12.61 14.09 -7.64
N ARG A 206 13.17 13.55 -8.73
CA ARG A 206 12.38 12.88 -9.78
C ARG A 206 11.67 11.63 -9.20
N PRO A 207 10.36 11.41 -9.48
CA PRO A 207 9.60 10.26 -8.98
C PRO A 207 10.24 8.90 -9.26
N GLY A 208 10.87 8.73 -10.42
CA GLY A 208 11.58 7.49 -10.79
C GLY A 208 12.85 7.19 -9.97
N ARG A 209 13.21 8.03 -8.99
CA ARG A 209 14.31 7.76 -8.05
C ARG A 209 13.84 7.15 -6.73
N TYR A 210 12.54 7.00 -6.55
CA TYR A 210 11.97 6.31 -5.40
C TYR A 210 11.77 4.84 -5.75
N ASP A 211 12.08 3.98 -4.82
CA ASP A 211 11.78 2.54 -4.84
C ASP A 211 10.95 2.18 -3.61
N PRO A 212 10.38 0.98 -3.51
CA PRO A 212 9.58 0.60 -2.35
C PRO A 212 10.32 0.70 -1.03
N GLY A 213 11.64 0.47 -1.01
CA GLY A 213 12.49 0.64 0.17
C GLY A 213 12.54 2.06 0.68
N SER A 214 12.40 3.05 -0.21
CA SER A 214 12.33 4.47 0.18
C SER A 214 11.14 4.75 1.11
N PHE A 215 10.11 3.93 1.09
CA PHE A 215 8.93 4.03 1.96
C PHE A 215 9.03 3.17 3.23
N TRP A 216 10.12 2.41 3.41
CA TRP A 216 10.42 1.68 4.63
C TRP A 216 11.09 2.60 5.66
N SER A 217 10.91 2.34 6.97
CA SER A 217 11.40 3.24 8.04
C SER A 217 12.93 3.38 8.11
N GLY A 218 13.65 2.43 7.56
CA GLY A 218 15.12 2.47 7.49
C GLY A 218 15.68 3.47 6.49
N ASP A 219 14.84 4.06 5.63
CA ASP A 219 15.24 5.06 4.64
C ASP A 219 14.65 6.43 4.99
N ASN A 220 15.39 7.48 4.65
CA ASN A 220 14.90 8.84 4.83
C ASN A 220 14.14 9.28 3.59
N LEU A 221 12.81 9.13 3.62
CA LEU A 221 11.94 9.53 2.51
C LEU A 221 12.01 11.03 2.20
N GLY A 222 12.34 11.86 3.21
CA GLY A 222 12.43 13.30 3.07
C GLY A 222 11.08 13.97 2.83
N LEU A 223 10.08 13.63 3.65
CA LEU A 223 8.77 14.28 3.62
C LEU A 223 8.88 15.78 3.90
N SER A 224 7.93 16.54 3.37
CA SER A 224 7.78 17.96 3.62
C SER A 224 7.68 18.25 5.13
N ALA A 225 8.12 19.43 5.55
CA ALA A 225 8.19 19.82 6.95
C ALA A 225 6.84 19.61 7.68
N GLY A 226 6.89 18.96 8.81
CA GLY A 226 5.72 18.67 9.64
C GLY A 226 5.09 17.30 9.39
N PHE A 227 5.41 16.62 8.29
CA PHE A 227 4.90 15.27 8.00
C PHE A 227 5.92 14.18 8.29
N ARG A 228 5.45 13.04 8.76
CA ARG A 228 6.24 11.82 8.97
C ARG A 228 5.41 10.57 8.71
N LEU A 229 6.03 9.49 8.29
CA LEU A 229 5.45 8.16 8.34
C LEU A 229 5.84 7.48 9.66
N GLY A 230 4.87 6.93 10.36
CA GLY A 230 5.08 6.10 11.55
C GLY A 230 5.92 4.86 11.24
N GLY A 231 6.24 4.06 12.26
CA GLY A 231 6.87 2.75 12.09
C GLY A 231 5.96 1.75 11.37
N GLU A 232 6.54 0.64 10.93
CA GLU A 232 5.80 -0.45 10.30
C GLU A 232 4.91 -1.17 11.33
N ILE A 233 3.62 -1.22 11.06
CA ILE A 233 2.63 -2.00 11.79
C ILE A 233 2.38 -3.28 10.98
N ALA A 234 2.75 -4.45 11.49
CA ALA A 234 2.53 -5.70 10.79
C ALA A 234 1.03 -6.01 10.73
N VAL A 235 0.54 -6.38 9.54
CA VAL A 235 -0.88 -6.70 9.34
C VAL A 235 -1.04 -8.22 9.21
N HIS A 236 -1.87 -8.80 10.08
CA HIS A 236 -2.18 -10.22 10.09
C HIS A 236 -3.52 -10.49 9.41
N LEU A 237 -3.49 -11.45 8.48
CA LEU A 237 -4.72 -11.95 7.88
C LEU A 237 -5.41 -12.93 8.83
N PRO A 238 -6.77 -12.98 8.83
CA PRO A 238 -7.50 -13.96 9.60
C PRO A 238 -7.11 -15.37 9.17
N ALA A 239 -6.86 -16.25 10.14
CA ALA A 239 -6.60 -17.66 9.90
C ALA A 239 -7.84 -18.27 9.22
N GLY A 240 -7.73 -18.65 7.95
CA GLY A 240 -8.84 -19.20 7.14
C GLY A 240 -9.38 -18.29 6.05
N GLY A 241 -8.81 -17.11 5.83
CA GLY A 241 -9.28 -16.09 4.88
C GLY A 241 -9.08 -16.39 3.38
N ALA A 242 -8.83 -17.64 3.00
CA ALA A 242 -8.69 -18.03 1.59
C ALA A 242 -10.03 -18.46 0.94
N ARG A 243 -11.18 -18.14 1.49
CA ARG A 243 -12.43 -18.28 0.74
C ARG A 243 -12.61 -17.03 -0.13
N MET A 244 -12.11 -17.12 -1.36
CA MET A 244 -12.52 -16.20 -2.42
C MET A 244 -14.05 -16.19 -2.52
N PRO A 245 -14.69 -15.03 -2.61
CA PRO A 245 -16.10 -14.99 -2.93
C PRO A 245 -16.30 -15.70 -4.27
N HIS A 246 -17.13 -16.73 -4.28
CA HIS A 246 -17.57 -17.40 -5.50
C HIS A 246 -18.31 -16.35 -6.34
N THR A 247 -17.72 -15.93 -7.45
CA THR A 247 -18.46 -15.25 -8.50
C THR A 247 -19.48 -16.25 -9.02
N PRO A 248 -20.81 -16.00 -8.91
CA PRO A 248 -21.80 -16.88 -9.52
C PRO A 248 -21.56 -16.86 -11.04
N ALA A 249 -21.49 -18.04 -11.65
CA ALA A 249 -21.45 -18.20 -13.09
C ALA A 249 -22.68 -17.51 -13.69
N ALA A 250 -22.46 -16.66 -14.69
CA ALA A 250 -23.54 -16.07 -15.46
C ALA A 250 -24.37 -17.19 -16.09
N PRO A 251 -25.72 -17.12 -16.04
CA PRO A 251 -26.56 -18.07 -16.76
C PRO A 251 -26.32 -17.89 -18.26
N GLY A 252 -26.10 -19.04 -18.94
CA GLY A 252 -25.92 -19.15 -20.38
C GLY A 252 -27.19 -18.85 -21.18
#